data_feea7cee5389668018596915e7325d9b
#
_entry.id   feea7cee5389668018596915e7325d9b
#
_cell.length_a   1.000
_cell.length_b   1.000
_cell.length_c   1.000
_cell.angle_alpha   90.00
_cell.angle_beta   90.00
_cell.angle_gamma   90.00
#
_symmetry.space_group_name_H-M   'P 1'
#
loop_
_entity.id
_entity.type
_entity.pdbx_description
1 polymer ?
#
loop_
_entity_poly.entity_id
_entity_poly.type
_entity_poly.pdbx_seq_one_letter_code
_entity_poly.pdbx_strand_id
1 'polypeptide(L)'
;MKKFEAVATVEGSPKWENAIKRERELYNPRYGTPTMRSIFDRDYTRIINCNAYKRLRHKTQVFFAPENDHICTRLEHVSIVESISHTISNYLGLNDELTKAIAIAHDIGHTPFGHKGEAILSEISEREIGEPFWHARNGLRFVEDIELLKDYEYKLRNLSLTYAVRDGIIAHSGSPNPDGLKPRDEVIDLKKEFLRSGQFNPYTWEGCVVKIADNIAYLGRDIDDAILMHLLTKDEIASIDKTLEKIRINNSSIVNYFVVDLCENSSVEEGLKFSKEGQDTMNKLLRFNYKYIYDSDRIAPTIRYFTVVMSEIYYILKNRFDGKNTVNNIKKMEIFYPELSREFIEWLGNYSNIDERQSENYDNKIIYDIENIEDYKRSIIEYISGMTDNYIRRIYNGIVGS
;
A
#
# COMPACT_ATOMS: atom_id res chain seq x y z
N MET A 1 7.14 3.64 -33.68
CA MET A 1 6.72 4.33 -32.44
C MET A 1 5.72 3.45 -31.73
N LYS A 2 5.92 3.18 -30.46
CA LYS A 2 4.98 2.37 -29.65
C LYS A 2 3.69 3.17 -29.38
N LYS A 3 2.58 2.50 -29.10
CA LYS A 3 1.23 3.11 -29.02
C LYS A 3 1.11 4.34 -28.10
N PHE A 4 1.85 4.38 -26.96
CA PHE A 4 1.78 5.42 -25.93
C PHE A 4 3.08 6.22 -25.79
N GLU A 5 4.06 6.00 -26.65
CA GLU A 5 5.38 6.63 -26.54
C GLU A 5 5.31 8.19 -26.54
N ALA A 6 4.37 8.76 -27.29
CA ALA A 6 4.21 10.21 -27.36
C ALA A 6 3.59 10.85 -26.10
N VAL A 7 2.99 10.03 -25.22
CA VAL A 7 2.33 10.50 -23.99
C VAL A 7 3.00 9.97 -22.71
N ALA A 8 4.14 9.29 -22.86
CA ALA A 8 4.94 8.81 -21.75
C ALA A 8 5.46 9.98 -20.91
N THR A 9 5.60 9.76 -19.60
CA THR A 9 6.13 10.78 -18.67
C THR A 9 7.66 10.79 -18.72
N VAL A 10 8.20 11.50 -19.70
CA VAL A 10 9.63 11.66 -19.96
C VAL A 10 10.01 13.13 -20.06
N GLU A 11 11.31 13.44 -19.97
CA GLU A 11 11.81 14.82 -20.10
C GLU A 11 11.28 15.49 -21.36
N GLY A 12 10.71 16.69 -21.19
CA GLY A 12 10.07 17.46 -22.27
C GLY A 12 8.60 17.07 -22.55
N SER A 13 8.04 16.03 -21.93
CA SER A 13 6.61 15.74 -22.03
C SER A 13 5.75 16.72 -21.22
N PRO A 14 4.47 16.93 -21.59
CA PRO A 14 3.61 17.94 -20.93
C PRO A 14 3.44 17.76 -19.42
N LYS A 15 3.54 16.53 -18.92
CA LYS A 15 3.36 16.23 -17.48
C LYS A 15 4.68 16.22 -16.70
N TRP A 16 5.81 16.25 -17.37
CA TRP A 16 7.14 16.06 -16.77
C TRP A 16 7.44 16.99 -15.61
N GLU A 17 7.30 18.30 -15.82
CA GLU A 17 7.66 19.32 -14.81
C GLU A 17 6.89 19.17 -13.50
N ASN A 18 5.65 18.70 -13.57
CA ASN A 18 4.87 18.43 -12.37
C ASN A 18 5.17 17.03 -11.80
N ALA A 19 5.37 16.05 -12.67
CA ALA A 19 5.64 14.66 -12.28
C ALA A 19 6.89 14.54 -11.39
N ILE A 20 7.94 15.30 -11.68
CA ILE A 20 9.22 15.25 -10.97
C ILE A 20 9.28 16.09 -9.68
N LYS A 21 8.25 16.91 -9.39
CA LYS A 21 8.23 17.78 -8.20
C LYS A 21 8.35 16.95 -6.92
N ARG A 22 9.24 17.40 -6.03
CA ARG A 22 9.47 16.79 -4.71
C ARG A 22 9.71 17.87 -3.65
N GLU A 23 9.62 17.52 -2.38
CA GLU A 23 9.74 18.47 -1.28
C GLU A 23 11.17 19.05 -1.17
N ARG A 24 12.18 18.23 -1.41
CA ARG A 24 13.60 18.63 -1.36
C ARG A 24 14.45 17.83 -2.32
N GLU A 25 15.59 18.41 -2.72
CA GLU A 25 16.59 17.69 -3.50
C GLU A 25 17.28 16.58 -2.71
N LEU A 26 17.63 15.49 -3.41
CA LEU A 26 18.16 14.26 -2.81
C LEU A 26 19.66 14.03 -3.07
N TYR A 27 20.34 14.91 -3.75
CA TYR A 27 21.76 14.74 -4.06
C TYR A 27 22.69 15.47 -3.08
N ASN A 28 23.89 14.93 -2.92
CA ASN A 28 24.93 15.62 -2.18
C ASN A 28 25.62 16.65 -3.09
N PRO A 29 25.56 17.96 -2.76
CA PRO A 29 26.16 19.02 -3.58
C PRO A 29 27.66 18.84 -3.85
N ARG A 30 28.37 18.09 -2.96
CA ARG A 30 29.82 17.84 -3.12
C ARG A 30 30.18 16.94 -4.31
N TYR A 31 29.24 16.13 -4.77
CA TYR A 31 29.46 15.18 -5.88
C TYR A 31 28.79 15.64 -7.18
N GLY A 32 28.25 16.85 -7.22
CA GLY A 32 27.51 17.38 -8.37
C GLY A 32 26.15 16.70 -8.57
N THR A 33 25.48 17.08 -9.67
CA THR A 33 24.20 16.45 -10.04
C THR A 33 24.48 15.06 -10.59
N PRO A 34 24.00 13.99 -9.96
CA PRO A 34 24.25 12.64 -10.46
C PRO A 34 23.47 12.43 -11.77
N THR A 35 24.16 12.18 -12.85
CA THR A 35 23.57 11.89 -14.17
C THR A 35 23.34 10.42 -14.44
N MET A 36 23.91 9.52 -13.61
CA MET A 36 23.91 8.07 -13.86
C MET A 36 22.58 7.37 -13.51
N ARG A 37 21.75 7.96 -12.67
CA ARG A 37 20.44 7.42 -12.28
C ARG A 37 19.36 8.45 -12.53
N SER A 38 18.24 8.02 -13.09
CA SER A 38 17.09 8.87 -13.29
C SER A 38 16.48 9.33 -11.95
N ILE A 39 15.56 10.27 -12.04
CA ILE A 39 14.81 10.77 -10.89
C ILE A 39 13.97 9.66 -10.28
N PHE A 40 13.34 8.81 -11.11
CA PHE A 40 12.47 7.72 -10.67
C PHE A 40 13.24 6.52 -10.14
N ASP A 41 14.41 6.20 -10.68
CA ASP A 41 15.33 5.20 -10.12
C ASP A 41 15.77 5.55 -8.68
N ARG A 42 15.90 6.84 -8.39
CA ARG A 42 16.19 7.29 -7.03
C ARG A 42 15.00 7.06 -6.11
N ASP A 43 13.79 7.33 -6.57
CA ASP A 43 12.57 7.06 -5.81
C ASP A 43 12.43 5.54 -5.56
N TYR A 44 12.64 4.72 -6.59
CA TYR A 44 12.67 3.26 -6.48
C TYR A 44 13.64 2.81 -5.37
N THR A 45 14.90 3.28 -5.44
CA THR A 45 15.92 2.91 -4.44
C THR A 45 15.53 3.36 -3.03
N ARG A 46 14.91 4.53 -2.86
CA ARG A 46 14.44 5.02 -1.55
C ARG A 46 13.32 4.16 -1.00
N ILE A 47 12.37 3.76 -1.85
CA ILE A 47 11.25 2.90 -1.46
C ILE A 47 11.75 1.55 -0.96
N ILE A 48 12.59 0.83 -1.70
CA ILE A 48 13.08 -0.49 -1.28
C ILE A 48 13.92 -0.45 0.01
N ASN A 49 14.49 0.71 0.35
CA ASN A 49 15.25 0.88 1.58
C ASN A 49 14.41 1.33 2.78
N CYS A 50 13.17 1.80 2.58
CA CYS A 50 12.30 2.21 3.68
C CYS A 50 11.75 1.00 4.45
N ASN A 51 11.38 1.25 5.72
CA ASN A 51 10.92 0.15 6.57
C ASN A 51 9.51 -0.31 6.19
N ALA A 52 8.64 0.57 5.69
CA ALA A 52 7.31 0.18 5.23
C ALA A 52 7.38 -0.87 4.12
N TYR A 53 8.25 -0.69 3.13
CA TYR A 53 8.49 -1.69 2.08
C TYR A 53 9.03 -3.02 2.65
N LYS A 54 10.03 -2.97 3.54
CA LYS A 54 10.59 -4.17 4.16
C LYS A 54 9.57 -4.95 4.98
N ARG A 55 8.61 -4.25 5.61
CA ARG A 55 7.52 -4.86 6.39
C ARG A 55 6.52 -5.64 5.52
N LEU A 56 6.40 -5.36 4.22
CA LEU A 56 5.52 -6.10 3.29
C LEU A 56 5.83 -7.60 3.27
N ARG A 57 7.08 -8.00 3.53
CA ARG A 57 7.50 -9.40 3.66
C ARG A 57 6.71 -10.18 4.73
N HIS A 58 6.24 -9.46 5.76
CA HIS A 58 5.59 -10.04 6.94
C HIS A 58 4.13 -9.57 7.08
N LYS A 59 3.52 -9.14 5.96
CA LYS A 59 2.10 -8.86 5.84
C LYS A 59 1.50 -9.82 4.82
N THR A 60 0.40 -10.46 5.16
CA THR A 60 -0.30 -11.35 4.23
C THR A 60 -1.08 -10.55 3.19
N GLN A 61 -1.26 -11.13 2.00
CA GLN A 61 -2.11 -10.56 0.97
C GLN A 61 -3.59 -10.73 1.34
N VAL A 62 -4.07 -11.95 1.46
CA VAL A 62 -5.47 -12.27 1.80
C VAL A 62 -5.55 -13.20 3.01
N PHE A 63 -4.74 -14.24 3.06
CA PHE A 63 -4.84 -15.30 4.06
C PHE A 63 -3.75 -15.19 5.12
N PHE A 64 -4.17 -15.09 6.36
CA PHE A 64 -3.24 -15.15 7.49
C PHE A 64 -2.81 -16.60 7.73
N ALA A 65 -1.62 -16.93 7.28
CA ALA A 65 -1.02 -18.26 7.43
C ALA A 65 0.47 -18.14 7.78
N PRO A 66 0.81 -17.69 9.02
CA PRO A 66 2.17 -17.32 9.41
C PRO A 66 3.17 -18.48 9.41
N GLU A 67 2.72 -19.72 9.33
CA GLU A 67 3.53 -20.93 9.34
C GLU A 67 3.59 -21.60 7.94
N ASN A 68 3.01 -20.99 6.92
CA ASN A 68 3.02 -21.50 5.55
C ASN A 68 3.76 -20.55 4.61
N ASP A 69 4.99 -20.88 4.29
CA ASP A 69 5.89 -20.08 3.43
C ASP A 69 5.44 -20.02 1.96
N HIS A 70 4.40 -20.75 1.56
CA HIS A 70 3.88 -20.76 0.18
C HIS A 70 2.70 -19.83 -0.04
N ILE A 71 2.12 -19.28 1.03
CA ILE A 71 1.05 -18.27 0.92
C ILE A 71 1.62 -16.92 0.59
N CYS A 72 0.99 -16.23 -0.37
CA CYS A 72 1.46 -14.96 -0.91
C CYS A 72 1.57 -13.88 0.17
N THR A 73 2.77 -13.31 0.31
CA THR A 73 3.01 -12.11 1.10
C THR A 73 2.74 -10.87 0.25
N ARG A 74 2.56 -9.71 0.90
CA ARG A 74 2.42 -8.44 0.16
C ARG A 74 3.68 -8.09 -0.63
N LEU A 75 4.86 -8.48 -0.18
CA LEU A 75 6.09 -8.26 -0.93
C LEU A 75 6.10 -9.05 -2.25
N GLU A 76 5.60 -10.29 -2.23
CA GLU A 76 5.48 -11.10 -3.46
C GLU A 76 4.42 -10.51 -4.39
N HIS A 77 3.27 -10.09 -3.86
CA HIS A 77 2.23 -9.41 -4.65
C HIS A 77 2.79 -8.16 -5.34
N VAL A 78 3.46 -7.28 -4.60
CA VAL A 78 4.10 -6.07 -5.14
C VAL A 78 5.10 -6.40 -6.25
N SER A 79 5.88 -7.48 -6.09
CA SER A 79 6.83 -7.93 -7.12
C SER A 79 6.12 -8.45 -8.38
N ILE A 80 4.96 -9.09 -8.23
CA ILE A 80 4.12 -9.52 -9.36
C ILE A 80 3.53 -8.30 -10.07
N VAL A 81 3.01 -7.33 -9.33
CA VAL A 81 2.50 -6.06 -9.89
C VAL A 81 3.60 -5.31 -10.63
N GLU A 82 4.81 -5.25 -10.09
CA GLU A 82 5.96 -4.64 -10.77
C GLU A 82 6.25 -5.35 -12.11
N SER A 83 6.29 -6.68 -12.13
CA SER A 83 6.56 -7.48 -13.33
C SER A 83 5.49 -7.29 -14.41
N ILE A 84 4.20 -7.31 -14.02
CA ILE A 84 3.06 -7.09 -14.94
C ILE A 84 3.11 -5.66 -15.48
N SER A 85 3.26 -4.67 -14.60
CA SER A 85 3.33 -3.25 -14.97
C SER A 85 4.49 -2.95 -15.92
N HIS A 86 5.68 -3.52 -15.65
CA HIS A 86 6.83 -3.43 -16.53
C HIS A 86 6.53 -3.99 -17.92
N THR A 87 5.92 -5.17 -18.00
CA THR A 87 5.57 -5.80 -19.28
C THR A 87 4.63 -4.93 -20.10
N ILE A 88 3.57 -4.40 -19.48
CA ILE A 88 2.58 -3.54 -20.12
C ILE A 88 3.23 -2.22 -20.56
N SER A 89 3.94 -1.55 -19.64
CA SER A 89 4.60 -0.26 -19.88
C SER A 89 5.61 -0.33 -21.03
N ASN A 90 6.44 -1.37 -21.02
CA ASN A 90 7.42 -1.59 -22.08
C ASN A 90 6.76 -1.86 -23.44
N TYR A 91 5.70 -2.68 -23.49
CA TYR A 91 4.97 -2.92 -24.72
C TYR A 91 4.34 -1.64 -25.27
N LEU A 92 3.68 -0.86 -24.42
CA LEU A 92 2.99 0.37 -24.80
C LEU A 92 3.94 1.54 -25.11
N GLY A 93 5.16 1.55 -24.55
CA GLY A 93 6.15 2.60 -24.76
C GLY A 93 6.10 3.72 -23.70
N LEU A 94 5.64 3.40 -22.50
CA LEU A 94 5.59 4.30 -21.35
C LEU A 94 6.94 4.34 -20.60
N ASN A 95 7.05 5.20 -19.59
CA ASN A 95 8.25 5.30 -18.76
C ASN A 95 8.32 4.15 -17.76
N ASP A 96 9.16 3.18 -18.06
CA ASP A 96 9.32 1.98 -17.26
C ASP A 96 9.85 2.23 -15.84
N GLU A 97 10.77 3.17 -15.68
CA GLU A 97 11.35 3.52 -14.37
C GLU A 97 10.31 4.13 -13.44
N LEU A 98 9.45 5.04 -13.96
CA LEU A 98 8.34 5.58 -13.21
C LEU A 98 7.32 4.48 -12.86
N THR A 99 6.99 3.64 -13.82
CA THR A 99 6.05 2.53 -13.63
C THR A 99 6.53 1.60 -12.51
N LYS A 100 7.80 1.20 -12.51
CA LYS A 100 8.38 0.36 -11.46
C LYS A 100 8.38 1.05 -10.10
N ALA A 101 8.74 2.32 -10.03
CA ALA A 101 8.74 3.07 -8.77
C ALA A 101 7.34 3.15 -8.15
N ILE A 102 6.29 3.37 -8.96
CA ILE A 102 4.90 3.35 -8.49
C ILE A 102 4.51 1.93 -8.05
N ALA A 103 4.82 0.92 -8.87
CA ALA A 103 4.41 -0.46 -8.61
C ALA A 103 4.94 -1.00 -7.27
N ILE A 104 6.22 -0.74 -6.93
CA ILE A 104 6.77 -1.22 -5.65
C ILE A 104 6.27 -0.44 -4.44
N ALA A 105 5.68 0.74 -4.65
CA ALA A 105 5.24 1.62 -3.59
C ALA A 105 3.74 1.56 -3.31
N HIS A 106 2.92 1.07 -4.26
CA HIS A 106 1.46 1.20 -4.19
C HIS A 106 0.88 0.65 -2.89
N ASP A 107 1.41 -0.46 -2.39
CA ASP A 107 0.85 -1.26 -1.29
C ASP A 107 1.51 -1.03 0.08
N ILE A 108 2.48 -0.08 0.20
CA ILE A 108 3.25 0.11 1.44
C ILE A 108 2.42 0.60 2.64
N GLY A 109 1.23 1.11 2.39
CA GLY A 109 0.31 1.60 3.42
C GLY A 109 -0.66 0.56 3.98
N HIS A 110 -0.59 -0.69 3.55
CA HIS A 110 -1.47 -1.73 4.08
C HIS A 110 -1.24 -2.01 5.57
N THR A 111 -2.35 -2.30 6.25
CA THR A 111 -2.40 -2.68 7.65
C THR A 111 -1.99 -4.14 7.86
N PRO A 112 -1.70 -4.60 9.09
CA PRO A 112 -1.68 -6.02 9.37
C PRO A 112 -3.04 -6.65 9.02
N PHE A 113 -3.02 -7.94 8.66
CA PHE A 113 -4.20 -8.74 8.29
C PHE A 113 -4.94 -8.29 7.02
N GLY A 114 -4.25 -7.60 6.12
CA GLY A 114 -4.76 -7.22 4.79
C GLY A 114 -6.03 -6.36 4.81
N HIS A 115 -6.93 -6.58 3.86
CA HIS A 115 -8.18 -5.80 3.76
C HIS A 115 -9.11 -5.93 4.96
N LYS A 116 -9.08 -7.06 5.67
CA LYS A 116 -9.91 -7.22 6.89
C LYS A 116 -9.36 -6.38 8.03
N GLY A 117 -8.03 -6.29 8.19
CA GLY A 117 -7.41 -5.37 9.13
C GLY A 117 -7.65 -3.90 8.77
N GLU A 118 -7.64 -3.56 7.48
CA GLU A 118 -8.00 -2.23 6.99
C GLU A 118 -9.43 -1.84 7.38
N ALA A 119 -10.40 -2.73 7.17
CA ALA A 119 -11.79 -2.49 7.55
C ALA A 119 -11.95 -2.23 9.06
N ILE A 120 -11.28 -3.04 9.89
CA ILE A 120 -11.28 -2.87 11.36
C ILE A 120 -10.67 -1.51 11.74
N LEU A 121 -9.54 -1.14 11.13
CA LEU A 121 -8.87 0.11 11.45
C LEU A 121 -9.65 1.33 10.93
N SER A 122 -10.39 1.18 9.81
CA SER A 122 -11.31 2.21 9.30
C SER A 122 -12.45 2.45 10.28
N GLU A 123 -13.08 1.41 10.81
CA GLU A 123 -14.12 1.53 11.84
C GLU A 123 -13.60 2.24 13.11
N ILE A 124 -12.37 1.90 13.54
CA ILE A 124 -11.73 2.57 14.67
C ILE A 124 -11.48 4.04 14.35
N SER A 125 -10.92 4.36 13.19
CA SER A 125 -10.59 5.72 12.77
C SER A 125 -11.84 6.59 12.68
N GLU A 126 -12.88 6.12 12.00
CA GLU A 126 -14.14 6.86 11.86
C GLU A 126 -14.80 7.13 13.22
N ARG A 127 -14.85 6.13 14.10
CA ARG A 127 -15.44 6.27 15.44
C ARG A 127 -14.64 7.19 16.36
N GLU A 128 -13.31 7.15 16.29
CA GLU A 128 -12.45 7.78 17.28
C GLU A 128 -11.95 9.17 16.90
N ILE A 129 -11.72 9.41 15.60
CA ILE A 129 -11.21 10.70 15.09
C ILE A 129 -12.05 11.26 13.92
N GLY A 130 -13.14 10.58 13.52
CA GLY A 130 -14.04 11.06 12.47
C GLY A 130 -13.42 11.08 11.07
N GLU A 131 -12.33 10.33 10.84
CA GLU A 131 -11.63 10.31 9.57
C GLU A 131 -11.67 8.95 8.89
N PRO A 132 -11.89 8.89 7.56
CA PRO A 132 -11.82 7.66 6.81
C PRO A 132 -10.38 7.15 6.73
N PHE A 133 -10.20 5.84 6.84
CA PHE A 133 -8.91 5.17 6.68
C PHE A 133 -8.96 4.20 5.50
N TRP A 134 -7.97 4.27 4.61
CA TRP A 134 -7.71 3.27 3.57
C TRP A 134 -6.22 3.21 3.24
N HIS A 135 -5.76 2.03 2.80
CA HIS A 135 -4.33 1.75 2.64
C HIS A 135 -3.60 2.71 1.71
N ALA A 136 -4.21 3.18 0.61
CA ALA A 136 -3.54 4.07 -0.32
C ALA A 136 -3.29 5.47 0.27
N ARG A 137 -4.25 6.02 1.06
CA ARG A 137 -4.03 7.26 1.83
C ARG A 137 -2.96 7.06 2.90
N ASN A 138 -3.01 5.93 3.59
CA ASN A 138 -2.01 5.57 4.57
C ASN A 138 -0.62 5.40 3.93
N GLY A 139 -0.54 4.84 2.71
CA GLY A 139 0.69 4.75 1.91
C GLY A 139 1.29 6.11 1.60
N LEU A 140 0.47 7.07 1.16
CA LEU A 140 0.90 8.46 0.99
C LEU A 140 1.42 9.05 2.31
N ARG A 141 0.67 8.86 3.41
CA ARG A 141 1.04 9.32 4.74
C ARG A 141 2.39 8.75 5.18
N PHE A 142 2.62 7.45 4.92
CA PHE A 142 3.87 6.80 5.25
C PHE A 142 5.05 7.41 4.50
N VAL A 143 4.97 7.57 3.19
CA VAL A 143 6.11 8.08 2.38
C VAL A 143 6.41 9.55 2.62
N GLU A 144 5.40 10.34 3.00
CA GLU A 144 5.56 11.79 3.20
C GLU A 144 5.96 12.17 4.62
N ASP A 145 5.44 11.45 5.63
CA ASP A 145 5.54 11.92 7.01
C ASP A 145 6.14 10.87 7.98
N ILE A 146 5.98 9.56 7.72
CA ILE A 146 6.37 8.49 8.66
C ILE A 146 7.73 7.88 8.29
N GLU A 147 7.92 7.43 7.04
CA GLU A 147 9.16 6.74 6.67
C GLU A 147 10.34 7.69 6.62
N LEU A 148 11.42 7.29 7.30
CA LEU A 148 12.64 8.06 7.42
C LEU A 148 13.83 7.30 6.88
N LEU A 149 14.69 7.99 6.13
CA LEU A 149 15.98 7.47 5.69
C LEU A 149 17.09 8.44 6.08
N LYS A 150 18.26 7.88 6.44
CA LYS A 150 19.46 8.67 6.62
C LYS A 150 19.90 9.28 5.29
N ASP A 151 20.14 10.56 5.31
CA ASP A 151 20.74 11.26 4.16
C ASP A 151 22.28 11.28 4.25
N TYR A 152 22.90 12.06 3.35
CA TYR A 152 24.36 12.20 3.31
C TYR A 152 24.95 12.95 4.53
N GLU A 153 24.12 13.65 5.31
CA GLU A 153 24.49 14.31 6.57
C GLU A 153 24.22 13.42 7.79
N TYR A 154 23.85 12.15 7.56
CA TYR A 154 23.44 11.19 8.58
C TYR A 154 22.17 11.59 9.37
N LYS A 155 21.39 12.54 8.85
CA LYS A 155 20.09 12.93 9.43
C LYS A 155 18.97 12.06 8.90
N LEU A 156 18.04 11.71 9.76
CA LEU A 156 16.80 10.99 9.42
C LEU A 156 15.78 11.99 8.85
N ARG A 157 15.46 11.82 7.58
CA ARG A 157 14.53 12.67 6.82
C ARG A 157 13.52 11.82 6.06
N ASN A 158 12.34 12.40 5.79
CA ASN A 158 11.31 11.77 4.98
C ASN A 158 11.80 11.44 3.56
N LEU A 159 11.05 10.58 2.87
CA LEU A 159 11.49 10.02 1.58
C LEU A 159 11.60 11.08 0.48
N SER A 160 10.79 12.14 0.51
CA SER A 160 10.76 13.18 -0.55
C SER A 160 10.66 12.60 -1.96
N LEU A 161 9.68 11.71 -2.17
CA LEU A 161 9.39 11.10 -3.47
C LEU A 161 8.80 12.13 -4.43
N THR A 162 8.92 11.87 -5.74
CA THR A 162 8.32 12.71 -6.77
C THR A 162 6.79 12.72 -6.69
N TYR A 163 6.17 13.75 -7.24
CA TYR A 163 4.72 13.88 -7.30
C TYR A 163 4.07 12.68 -8.00
N ALA A 164 4.62 12.26 -9.15
CA ALA A 164 4.06 11.15 -9.92
C ALA A 164 4.07 9.82 -9.13
N VAL A 165 5.10 9.54 -8.36
CA VAL A 165 5.15 8.33 -7.51
C VAL A 165 4.16 8.44 -6.35
N ARG A 166 4.11 9.58 -5.66
CA ARG A 166 3.15 9.82 -4.56
C ARG A 166 1.70 9.77 -5.04
N ASP A 167 1.45 10.34 -6.21
CA ASP A 167 0.15 10.25 -6.87
C ASP A 167 -0.24 8.82 -7.21
N GLY A 168 0.69 8.08 -7.81
CA GLY A 168 0.48 6.65 -8.11
C GLY A 168 0.13 5.84 -6.86
N ILE A 169 0.76 6.14 -5.71
CA ILE A 169 0.46 5.48 -4.43
C ILE A 169 -1.00 5.74 -4.00
N ILE A 170 -1.48 6.98 -4.02
CA ILE A 170 -2.83 7.28 -3.51
C ILE A 170 -3.94 6.97 -4.52
N ALA A 171 -3.66 7.06 -5.82
CA ALA A 171 -4.65 6.93 -6.88
C ALA A 171 -4.80 5.49 -7.45
N HIS A 172 -3.96 4.51 -7.01
CA HIS A 172 -4.07 3.14 -7.54
C HIS A 172 -5.35 2.45 -7.10
N SER A 173 -5.87 2.76 -5.91
CA SER A 173 -7.07 2.12 -5.36
C SER A 173 -8.33 2.40 -6.17
N GLY A 174 -9.32 1.51 -6.03
CA GLY A 174 -10.62 1.58 -6.69
C GLY A 174 -10.64 0.93 -8.07
N SER A 175 -11.83 0.51 -8.50
CA SER A 175 -12.02 -0.16 -9.78
C SER A 175 -11.70 0.77 -10.95
N PRO A 176 -10.94 0.33 -11.95
CA PRO A 176 -10.74 1.11 -13.17
C PRO A 176 -12.05 1.24 -13.95
N ASN A 177 -12.19 2.35 -14.68
CA ASN A 177 -13.35 2.55 -15.57
C ASN A 177 -13.33 1.49 -16.69
N PRO A 178 -14.38 0.69 -16.85
CA PRO A 178 -14.43 -0.34 -17.89
C PRO A 178 -14.46 0.22 -19.33
N ASP A 179 -14.89 1.47 -19.51
CA ASP A 179 -14.91 2.15 -20.80
C ASP A 179 -13.54 2.68 -21.23
N GLY A 180 -12.54 2.56 -20.36
CA GLY A 180 -11.16 2.98 -20.59
C GLY A 180 -10.65 3.87 -19.47
N LEU A 181 -9.50 3.50 -18.93
CA LEU A 181 -8.81 4.27 -17.90
C LEU A 181 -7.85 5.26 -18.55
N LYS A 182 -8.04 6.55 -18.27
CA LYS A 182 -7.16 7.65 -18.69
C LYS A 182 -6.64 8.39 -17.47
N PRO A 183 -5.43 8.93 -17.54
CA PRO A 183 -4.93 9.80 -16.49
C PRO A 183 -5.74 11.10 -16.42
N ARG A 184 -5.84 11.70 -15.23
CA ARG A 184 -6.37 13.05 -15.07
C ARG A 184 -5.36 14.10 -15.60
N ASP A 185 -5.84 15.27 -15.93
CA ASP A 185 -5.00 16.37 -16.43
C ASP A 185 -4.54 17.30 -15.30
N GLU A 186 -5.32 17.45 -14.24
CA GLU A 186 -5.08 18.39 -13.16
C GLU A 186 -4.04 17.86 -12.16
N VAL A 187 -3.17 18.77 -11.71
CA VAL A 187 -2.33 18.59 -10.51
C VAL A 187 -3.17 19.00 -9.29
N ILE A 188 -3.27 18.12 -8.32
CA ILE A 188 -4.09 18.33 -7.11
C ILE A 188 -3.23 18.22 -5.85
N ASP A 189 -3.71 18.77 -4.73
CA ASP A 189 -3.13 18.54 -3.41
C ASP A 189 -3.52 17.14 -2.93
N LEU A 190 -2.56 16.20 -3.02
CA LEU A 190 -2.81 14.78 -2.73
C LEU A 190 -3.32 14.54 -1.29
N LYS A 191 -2.94 15.39 -0.33
CA LYS A 191 -3.37 15.26 1.07
C LYS A 191 -4.79 15.77 1.30
N LYS A 192 -5.16 16.86 0.62
CA LYS A 192 -6.41 17.57 0.91
C LYS A 192 -7.57 17.15 0.03
N GLU A 193 -7.30 16.80 -1.21
CA GLU A 193 -8.37 16.62 -2.19
C GLU A 193 -8.84 15.17 -2.30
N PHE A 194 -7.99 14.17 -1.96
CA PHE A 194 -8.42 12.78 -1.86
C PHE A 194 -9.22 12.54 -0.57
N LEU A 195 -10.53 12.51 -0.67
CA LEU A 195 -11.44 12.30 0.46
C LEU A 195 -11.91 10.84 0.59
N ARG A 196 -11.75 10.04 -0.48
CA ARG A 196 -12.15 8.63 -0.52
C ARG A 196 -11.31 7.84 -1.52
N SER A 197 -11.25 6.52 -1.33
CA SER A 197 -10.62 5.60 -2.27
C SER A 197 -11.25 5.70 -3.67
N GLY A 198 -10.44 5.66 -4.72
CA GLY A 198 -10.88 5.69 -6.11
C GLY A 198 -11.50 7.01 -6.59
N GLN A 199 -11.34 8.10 -5.85
CA GLN A 199 -11.95 9.40 -6.21
C GLN A 199 -11.38 9.99 -7.49
N PHE A 200 -10.08 9.87 -7.71
CA PHE A 200 -9.39 10.37 -8.89
C PHE A 200 -8.61 9.26 -9.59
N ASN A 201 -8.51 9.38 -10.91
CA ASN A 201 -7.57 8.57 -11.66
C ASN A 201 -6.12 9.04 -11.40
N PRO A 202 -5.11 8.17 -11.59
CA PRO A 202 -3.71 8.59 -11.55
C PRO A 202 -3.42 9.77 -12.50
N TYR A 203 -2.42 10.57 -12.15
CA TYR A 203 -1.99 11.72 -12.95
C TYR A 203 -1.26 11.29 -14.23
N THR A 204 -0.61 10.13 -14.23
CA THR A 204 0.21 9.64 -15.34
C THR A 204 -0.35 8.34 -15.92
N TRP A 205 -0.01 8.04 -17.17
CA TRP A 205 -0.33 6.77 -17.81
C TRP A 205 0.33 5.59 -17.10
N GLU A 206 1.54 5.81 -16.59
CA GLU A 206 2.29 4.83 -15.79
C GLU A 206 1.53 4.46 -14.51
N GLY A 207 0.95 5.44 -13.83
CA GLY A 207 0.07 5.19 -12.68
C GLY A 207 -1.20 4.44 -13.06
N CYS A 208 -1.79 4.74 -14.22
CA CYS A 208 -2.94 3.99 -14.74
C CYS A 208 -2.58 2.52 -15.05
N VAL A 209 -1.39 2.25 -15.57
CA VAL A 209 -0.89 0.88 -15.80
C VAL A 209 -0.79 0.14 -14.47
N VAL A 210 -0.18 0.74 -13.45
CA VAL A 210 -0.05 0.09 -12.13
C VAL A 210 -1.42 -0.22 -11.52
N LYS A 211 -2.38 0.70 -11.60
CA LYS A 211 -3.76 0.49 -11.12
C LYS A 211 -4.43 -0.72 -11.76
N ILE A 212 -4.23 -0.95 -13.06
CA ILE A 212 -4.80 -2.13 -13.74
C ILE A 212 -3.98 -3.38 -13.44
N ALA A 213 -2.65 -3.27 -13.40
CA ALA A 213 -1.76 -4.39 -13.10
C ALA A 213 -2.01 -4.98 -11.72
N ASP A 214 -2.28 -4.14 -10.71
CA ASP A 214 -2.70 -4.58 -9.38
C ASP A 214 -3.97 -5.45 -9.45
N ASN A 215 -5.00 -5.00 -10.19
CA ASN A 215 -6.22 -5.78 -10.37
C ASN A 215 -5.96 -7.14 -11.07
N ILE A 216 -5.06 -7.20 -12.06
CA ILE A 216 -4.70 -8.46 -12.72
C ILE A 216 -3.96 -9.38 -11.77
N ALA A 217 -3.05 -8.84 -10.95
CA ALA A 217 -2.12 -9.61 -10.12
C ALA A 217 -2.83 -10.47 -9.06
N TYR A 218 -3.88 -9.95 -8.41
CA TYR A 218 -4.55 -10.69 -7.35
C TYR A 218 -5.58 -11.71 -7.85
N LEU A 219 -6.12 -11.57 -9.08
CA LEU A 219 -7.22 -12.42 -9.56
C LEU A 219 -6.92 -13.91 -9.49
N GLY A 220 -5.79 -14.32 -10.06
CA GLY A 220 -5.40 -15.73 -10.10
C GLY A 220 -4.67 -16.18 -8.84
N ARG A 221 -3.84 -15.30 -8.27
CA ARG A 221 -3.05 -15.63 -7.09
C ARG A 221 -3.92 -15.93 -5.88
N ASP A 222 -4.97 -15.17 -5.64
CA ASP A 222 -5.87 -15.41 -4.52
C ASP A 222 -6.65 -16.73 -4.66
N ILE A 223 -6.90 -17.18 -5.89
CA ILE A 223 -7.48 -18.52 -6.15
C ILE A 223 -6.46 -19.61 -5.82
N ASP A 224 -5.21 -19.47 -6.27
CA ASP A 224 -4.15 -20.44 -5.98
C ASP A 224 -3.93 -20.57 -4.46
N ASP A 225 -3.87 -19.45 -3.74
CA ASP A 225 -3.74 -19.43 -2.28
C ASP A 225 -4.96 -20.03 -1.58
N ALA A 226 -6.19 -19.77 -2.07
CA ALA A 226 -7.41 -20.34 -1.53
C ALA A 226 -7.49 -21.86 -1.72
N ILE A 227 -6.95 -22.37 -2.85
CA ILE A 227 -6.81 -23.81 -3.09
C ILE A 227 -5.80 -24.41 -2.11
N LEU A 228 -4.65 -23.78 -1.94
CA LEU A 228 -3.59 -24.21 -1.03
C LEU A 228 -4.07 -24.25 0.45
N MET A 229 -4.91 -23.29 0.81
CA MET A 229 -5.53 -23.20 2.15
C MET A 229 -6.75 -24.13 2.32
N HIS A 230 -7.09 -24.94 1.33
CA HIS A 230 -8.27 -25.81 1.32
C HIS A 230 -9.61 -25.07 1.58
N LEU A 231 -9.67 -23.80 1.18
CA LEU A 231 -10.88 -22.98 1.31
C LEU A 231 -11.87 -23.23 0.17
N LEU A 232 -11.40 -23.68 -0.98
CA LEU A 232 -12.24 -24.01 -2.13
C LEU A 232 -12.46 -25.49 -2.24
N THR A 233 -13.69 -25.91 -2.52
CA THR A 233 -14.05 -27.30 -2.83
C THR A 233 -13.73 -27.61 -4.28
N LYS A 234 -13.60 -28.91 -4.60
CA LYS A 234 -13.42 -29.35 -6.00
C LYS A 234 -14.55 -28.91 -6.93
N ASP A 235 -15.79 -28.88 -6.43
CA ASP A 235 -16.95 -28.46 -7.22
C ASP A 235 -16.95 -26.95 -7.49
N GLU A 236 -16.52 -26.13 -6.53
CA GLU A 236 -16.35 -24.69 -6.71
C GLU A 236 -15.27 -24.40 -7.75
N ILE A 237 -14.12 -25.09 -7.70
CA ILE A 237 -13.04 -24.98 -8.69
C ILE A 237 -13.53 -25.42 -10.08
N ALA A 238 -14.22 -26.56 -10.19
CA ALA A 238 -14.76 -27.05 -11.44
C ALA A 238 -15.84 -26.12 -12.03
N SER A 239 -16.57 -25.38 -11.19
CA SER A 239 -17.59 -24.41 -11.59
C SER A 239 -16.95 -23.21 -12.33
N ILE A 240 -15.86 -22.65 -11.79
CA ILE A 240 -15.19 -21.52 -12.44
C ILE A 240 -14.42 -21.98 -13.70
N ASP A 241 -13.79 -23.16 -13.66
CA ASP A 241 -13.07 -23.72 -14.82
C ASP A 241 -13.99 -23.90 -16.05
N LYS A 242 -15.22 -24.39 -15.84
CA LYS A 242 -16.24 -24.44 -16.90
C LYS A 242 -16.71 -23.08 -17.39
N THR A 243 -16.61 -22.06 -16.54
CA THR A 243 -17.07 -20.70 -16.88
C THR A 243 -16.02 -19.94 -17.69
N LEU A 244 -14.75 -20.33 -17.56
CA LEU A 244 -13.60 -19.73 -18.26
C LEU A 244 -13.19 -20.62 -19.44
N GLU A 245 -14.00 -20.60 -20.52
CA GLU A 245 -13.83 -21.50 -21.68
C GLU A 245 -12.43 -21.45 -22.35
N LYS A 246 -11.72 -20.31 -22.23
CA LYS A 246 -10.44 -20.05 -22.91
C LYS A 246 -9.23 -19.97 -21.99
N ILE A 247 -9.42 -19.94 -20.69
CA ILE A 247 -8.34 -19.70 -19.71
C ILE A 247 -8.34 -20.84 -18.72
N ARG A 248 -7.19 -21.46 -18.52
CA ARG A 248 -7.01 -22.40 -17.41
C ARG A 248 -6.91 -21.66 -16.10
N ILE A 249 -7.51 -22.20 -15.05
CA ILE A 249 -7.42 -21.63 -13.69
C ILE A 249 -6.03 -21.93 -13.12
N ASN A 250 -5.12 -21.06 -13.42
CA ASN A 250 -3.84 -20.87 -12.73
C ASN A 250 -3.38 -19.43 -12.95
N ASN A 251 -2.65 -18.90 -11.99
CA ASN A 251 -2.22 -17.51 -12.00
C ASN A 251 -1.50 -17.10 -13.31
N SER A 252 -0.60 -17.94 -13.81
CA SER A 252 0.17 -17.63 -15.02
C SER A 252 -0.72 -17.46 -16.27
N SER A 253 -1.70 -18.33 -16.47
CA SER A 253 -2.62 -18.25 -17.61
C SER A 253 -3.53 -17.04 -17.52
N ILE A 254 -4.01 -16.72 -16.31
CA ILE A 254 -4.87 -15.56 -16.04
C ILE A 254 -4.11 -14.27 -16.33
N VAL A 255 -2.91 -14.12 -15.75
CA VAL A 255 -2.06 -12.94 -15.97
C VAL A 255 -1.74 -12.75 -17.44
N ASN A 256 -1.30 -13.81 -18.14
CA ASN A 256 -0.96 -13.73 -19.57
C ASN A 256 -2.15 -13.30 -20.42
N TYR A 257 -3.32 -13.85 -20.16
CA TYR A 257 -4.55 -13.49 -20.90
C TYR A 257 -4.86 -11.99 -20.76
N PHE A 258 -4.91 -11.47 -19.53
CA PHE A 258 -5.26 -10.09 -19.31
C PHE A 258 -4.20 -9.09 -19.76
N VAL A 259 -2.92 -9.44 -19.64
CA VAL A 259 -1.82 -8.58 -20.14
C VAL A 259 -1.90 -8.44 -21.66
N VAL A 260 -2.11 -9.54 -22.39
CA VAL A 260 -2.23 -9.53 -23.85
C VAL A 260 -3.48 -8.77 -24.27
N ASP A 261 -4.63 -9.10 -23.68
CA ASP A 261 -5.92 -8.47 -24.02
C ASP A 261 -5.88 -6.94 -23.77
N LEU A 262 -5.33 -6.49 -22.64
CA LEU A 262 -5.15 -5.07 -22.32
C LEU A 262 -4.26 -4.38 -23.36
N CYS A 263 -3.09 -4.95 -23.66
CA CYS A 263 -2.11 -4.36 -24.56
C CYS A 263 -2.65 -4.22 -26.00
N GLU A 264 -3.43 -5.19 -26.45
CA GLU A 264 -4.02 -5.17 -27.80
C GLU A 264 -5.16 -4.17 -27.94
N ASN A 265 -6.00 -4.03 -26.90
CA ASN A 265 -7.23 -3.23 -26.97
C ASN A 265 -7.07 -1.78 -26.44
N SER A 266 -5.90 -1.41 -25.90
CA SER A 266 -5.65 -0.06 -25.42
C SER A 266 -5.17 0.90 -26.51
N SER A 267 -5.61 2.15 -26.44
CA SER A 267 -5.11 3.28 -27.24
C SER A 267 -5.12 4.59 -26.43
N VAL A 268 -4.39 5.59 -26.89
CA VAL A 268 -4.38 6.92 -26.24
C VAL A 268 -5.77 7.56 -26.27
N GLU A 269 -6.50 7.37 -27.38
CA GLU A 269 -7.82 7.95 -27.60
C GLU A 269 -8.89 7.31 -26.72
N GLU A 270 -8.84 6.00 -26.53
CA GLU A 270 -9.85 5.25 -25.78
C GLU A 270 -9.45 4.95 -24.32
N GLY A 271 -8.15 5.05 -24.00
CA GLY A 271 -7.60 4.71 -22.69
C GLY A 271 -7.09 3.27 -22.61
N LEU A 272 -6.64 2.88 -21.41
CA LEU A 272 -6.30 1.51 -21.09
C LEU A 272 -7.59 0.74 -20.83
N LYS A 273 -7.87 -0.28 -21.63
CA LYS A 273 -9.11 -1.08 -21.52
C LYS A 273 -8.92 -2.50 -22.00
N PHE A 274 -9.74 -3.37 -21.48
CA PHE A 274 -9.89 -4.73 -21.98
C PHE A 274 -10.86 -4.78 -23.17
N SER A 275 -10.79 -5.85 -23.94
CA SER A 275 -11.87 -6.22 -24.85
C SER A 275 -13.16 -6.48 -24.05
N LYS A 276 -14.31 -6.49 -24.71
CA LYS A 276 -15.58 -6.85 -24.06
C LYS A 276 -15.51 -8.25 -23.43
N GLU A 277 -14.89 -9.20 -24.11
CA GLU A 277 -14.69 -10.56 -23.60
C GLU A 277 -13.76 -10.59 -22.39
N GLY A 278 -12.65 -9.82 -22.44
CA GLY A 278 -11.72 -9.66 -21.33
C GLY A 278 -12.41 -9.05 -20.11
N GLN A 279 -13.19 -7.99 -20.29
CA GLN A 279 -13.93 -7.36 -19.20
C GLN A 279 -14.98 -8.30 -18.58
N ASP A 280 -15.72 -9.06 -19.41
CA ASP A 280 -16.68 -10.04 -18.92
C ASP A 280 -16.00 -11.17 -18.14
N THR A 281 -14.84 -11.60 -18.59
CA THR A 281 -14.01 -12.62 -17.91
C THR A 281 -13.49 -12.10 -16.57
N MET A 282 -12.97 -10.87 -16.52
CA MET A 282 -12.55 -10.19 -15.28
C MET A 282 -13.70 -10.16 -14.27
N ASN A 283 -14.89 -9.74 -14.71
CA ASN A 283 -16.07 -9.67 -13.86
C ASN A 283 -16.53 -11.03 -13.33
N LYS A 284 -16.34 -12.10 -14.09
CA LYS A 284 -16.64 -13.47 -13.64
C LYS A 284 -15.68 -13.92 -12.55
N LEU A 285 -14.36 -13.69 -12.74
CA LEU A 285 -13.34 -14.02 -11.75
C LEU A 285 -13.52 -13.22 -10.46
N LEU A 286 -13.74 -11.91 -10.56
CA LEU A 286 -14.02 -11.07 -9.41
C LEU A 286 -15.22 -11.55 -8.60
N ARG A 287 -16.35 -11.85 -9.28
CA ARG A 287 -17.55 -12.39 -8.60
C ARG A 287 -17.27 -13.71 -7.90
N PHE A 288 -16.45 -14.57 -8.51
CA PHE A 288 -16.04 -15.82 -7.88
C PHE A 288 -15.19 -15.56 -6.63
N ASN A 289 -14.17 -14.70 -6.72
CA ASN A 289 -13.29 -14.37 -5.59
C ASN A 289 -14.08 -13.73 -4.44
N TYR A 290 -14.96 -12.77 -4.74
CA TYR A 290 -15.82 -12.18 -3.70
C TYR A 290 -16.66 -13.24 -2.99
N LYS A 291 -17.38 -14.07 -3.75
CA LYS A 291 -18.32 -15.06 -3.19
C LYS A 291 -17.64 -16.15 -2.36
N TYR A 292 -16.51 -16.68 -2.83
CA TYR A 292 -15.92 -17.88 -2.26
C TYR A 292 -14.65 -17.63 -1.44
N ILE A 293 -14.02 -16.46 -1.61
CA ILE A 293 -12.78 -16.09 -0.92
C ILE A 293 -13.03 -14.94 0.06
N TYR A 294 -13.32 -13.71 -0.47
CA TYR A 294 -13.31 -12.51 0.38
C TYR A 294 -14.49 -12.41 1.34
N ASP A 295 -15.67 -12.80 0.93
CA ASP A 295 -16.91 -12.76 1.75
C ASP A 295 -17.33 -14.13 2.25
N SER A 296 -16.42 -15.11 2.26
CA SER A 296 -16.68 -16.46 2.73
C SER A 296 -16.85 -16.49 4.26
N ASP A 297 -17.94 -17.08 4.75
CA ASP A 297 -18.15 -17.33 6.18
C ASP A 297 -17.06 -18.22 6.81
N ARG A 298 -16.30 -18.95 6.00
CA ARG A 298 -15.19 -19.81 6.45
C ARG A 298 -14.07 -19.03 7.14
N ILE A 299 -13.92 -17.73 6.83
CA ILE A 299 -12.90 -16.85 7.44
C ILE A 299 -13.43 -16.03 8.63
N ALA A 300 -14.71 -16.12 8.97
CA ALA A 300 -15.34 -15.35 10.05
C ALA A 300 -14.64 -15.49 11.42
N PRO A 301 -14.21 -16.70 11.87
CA PRO A 301 -13.47 -16.85 13.13
C PRO A 301 -12.16 -16.07 13.14
N THR A 302 -11.45 -16.05 12.00
CA THR A 302 -10.18 -15.33 11.83
C THR A 302 -10.40 -13.82 11.88
N ILE A 303 -11.45 -13.31 11.25
CA ILE A 303 -11.81 -11.89 11.32
C ILE A 303 -12.10 -11.46 12.76
N ARG A 304 -12.85 -12.27 13.51
CA ARG A 304 -13.12 -12.00 14.93
C ARG A 304 -11.83 -11.90 15.74
N TYR A 305 -10.88 -12.80 15.51
CA TYR A 305 -9.57 -12.74 16.15
C TYR A 305 -8.85 -11.43 15.82
N PHE A 306 -8.80 -11.01 14.56
CA PHE A 306 -8.17 -9.74 14.15
C PHE A 306 -8.82 -8.54 14.84
N THR A 307 -10.15 -8.51 14.92
CA THR A 307 -10.90 -7.44 15.60
C THR A 307 -10.51 -7.34 17.07
N VAL A 308 -10.42 -8.45 17.76
CA VAL A 308 -10.01 -8.47 19.17
C VAL A 308 -8.57 -7.96 19.33
N VAL A 309 -7.64 -8.48 18.54
CA VAL A 309 -6.21 -8.12 18.62
C VAL A 309 -6.01 -6.62 18.39
N MET A 310 -6.56 -6.08 17.30
CA MET A 310 -6.35 -4.67 16.93
C MET A 310 -7.06 -3.73 17.92
N SER A 311 -8.28 -4.05 18.30
CA SER A 311 -9.06 -3.22 19.23
C SER A 311 -8.43 -3.19 20.63
N GLU A 312 -7.95 -4.32 21.14
CA GLU A 312 -7.36 -4.37 22.47
C GLU A 312 -6.10 -3.51 22.56
N ILE A 313 -5.19 -3.62 21.58
CA ILE A 313 -3.99 -2.78 21.52
C ILE A 313 -4.37 -1.30 21.45
N TYR A 314 -5.36 -0.96 20.59
CA TYR A 314 -5.84 0.42 20.47
C TYR A 314 -6.34 0.96 21.82
N TYR A 315 -7.21 0.23 22.50
CA TYR A 315 -7.82 0.69 23.77
C TYR A 315 -6.83 0.72 24.93
N ILE A 316 -5.89 -0.21 25.02
CA ILE A 316 -4.82 -0.17 26.03
C ILE A 316 -4.03 1.14 25.88
N LEU A 317 -3.63 1.51 24.68
CA LEU A 317 -2.88 2.74 24.42
C LEU A 317 -3.77 3.98 24.63
N LYS A 318 -4.97 4.01 24.06
CA LYS A 318 -5.92 5.13 24.18
C LYS A 318 -6.17 5.52 25.64
N ASN A 319 -6.34 4.52 26.51
CA ASN A 319 -6.62 4.74 27.94
C ASN A 319 -5.43 5.29 28.73
N ARG A 320 -4.26 5.51 28.11
CA ARG A 320 -3.10 6.17 28.73
C ARG A 320 -3.11 7.68 28.56
N PHE A 321 -4.01 8.22 27.73
CA PHE A 321 -4.10 9.64 27.52
C PHE A 321 -4.46 10.40 28.80
N ASP A 322 -3.66 11.42 29.12
CA ASP A 322 -3.86 12.31 30.26
C ASP A 322 -3.10 13.64 30.02
N GLY A 323 -3.27 14.24 28.83
CA GLY A 323 -2.58 15.47 28.47
C GLY A 323 -1.07 15.35 28.68
N LYS A 324 -0.49 16.26 29.48
CA LYS A 324 0.96 16.28 29.79
C LYS A 324 1.47 15.02 30.48
N ASN A 325 0.61 14.24 31.12
CA ASN A 325 1.02 13.01 31.82
C ASN A 325 1.00 11.78 30.92
N THR A 326 0.59 11.90 29.68
CA THR A 326 0.40 10.77 28.75
C THR A 326 1.66 9.89 28.65
N VAL A 327 2.84 10.47 28.42
CA VAL A 327 4.09 9.70 28.33
C VAL A 327 4.39 8.96 29.64
N ASN A 328 4.20 9.60 30.78
CA ASN A 328 4.41 8.96 32.09
C ASN A 328 3.44 7.80 32.31
N ASN A 329 2.19 7.91 31.84
CA ASN A 329 1.21 6.83 31.95
C ASN A 329 1.55 5.66 31.01
N ILE A 330 2.12 5.92 29.84
CA ILE A 330 2.64 4.89 28.94
C ILE A 330 3.83 4.18 29.61
N LYS A 331 4.78 4.92 30.19
CA LYS A 331 5.92 4.33 30.93
C LYS A 331 5.47 3.45 32.10
N LYS A 332 4.46 3.88 32.87
CA LYS A 332 3.92 3.08 33.99
C LYS A 332 3.31 1.76 33.55
N MET A 333 2.79 1.66 32.34
CA MET A 333 2.22 0.38 31.84
C MET A 333 3.32 -0.64 31.48
N GLU A 334 4.61 -0.25 31.45
CA GLU A 334 5.72 -1.17 31.19
C GLU A 334 5.76 -2.36 32.17
N ILE A 335 5.24 -2.20 33.38
CA ILE A 335 5.13 -3.28 34.36
C ILE A 335 4.27 -4.44 33.85
N PHE A 336 3.21 -4.14 33.09
CA PHE A 336 2.28 -5.12 32.56
C PHE A 336 2.52 -5.43 31.07
N TYR A 337 2.93 -4.43 30.29
CA TYR A 337 3.08 -4.51 28.84
C TYR A 337 4.43 -3.94 28.40
N PRO A 338 5.55 -4.59 28.76
CA PRO A 338 6.89 -3.99 28.61
C PRO A 338 7.26 -3.71 27.15
N GLU A 339 6.94 -4.61 26.24
CA GLU A 339 7.26 -4.43 24.83
C GLU A 339 6.39 -3.32 24.20
N LEU A 340 5.08 -3.37 24.40
CA LEU A 340 4.17 -2.37 23.86
C LEU A 340 4.50 -0.96 24.36
N SER A 341 4.86 -0.81 25.64
CA SER A 341 5.22 0.48 26.23
C SER A 341 6.47 1.06 25.57
N ARG A 342 7.57 0.30 25.51
CA ARG A 342 8.84 0.76 24.94
C ARG A 342 8.74 1.11 23.47
N GLU A 343 8.17 0.22 22.68
CA GLU A 343 8.04 0.39 21.22
C GLU A 343 7.12 1.57 20.86
N PHE A 344 6.05 1.79 21.62
CA PHE A 344 5.16 2.93 21.36
C PHE A 344 5.79 4.26 21.79
N ILE A 345 6.56 4.30 22.88
CA ILE A 345 7.34 5.49 23.27
C ILE A 345 8.39 5.80 22.20
N GLU A 346 9.10 4.80 21.68
CA GLU A 346 10.05 4.99 20.58
C GLU A 346 9.35 5.54 19.33
N TRP A 347 8.18 5.01 18.99
CA TRP A 347 7.35 5.53 17.91
C TRP A 347 7.02 7.01 18.12
N LEU A 348 6.49 7.37 19.31
CA LEU A 348 6.15 8.76 19.63
C LEU A 348 7.40 9.67 19.58
N GLY A 349 8.54 9.20 20.05
CA GLY A 349 9.80 9.93 20.00
C GLY A 349 10.25 10.30 18.59
N ASN A 350 9.90 9.49 17.59
CA ASN A 350 10.23 9.77 16.20
C ASN A 350 9.41 10.95 15.62
N TYR A 351 8.18 11.18 16.11
CA TYR A 351 7.20 12.05 15.44
C TYR A 351 6.57 13.12 16.33
N SER A 352 6.91 13.14 17.63
CA SER A 352 6.37 14.09 18.61
C SER A 352 7.49 14.85 19.31
N ASN A 353 7.15 15.99 19.89
CA ASN A 353 8.08 16.77 20.72
C ASN A 353 8.02 16.31 22.19
N ILE A 354 8.65 15.17 22.46
CA ILE A 354 8.78 14.58 23.79
C ILE A 354 10.26 14.42 24.17
N ASP A 355 10.56 14.27 25.46
CA ASP A 355 11.93 14.19 25.95
C ASP A 355 12.71 13.00 25.38
N GLU A 356 12.01 11.92 24.99
CA GLU A 356 12.58 10.73 24.41
C GLU A 356 13.05 10.92 22.96
N ARG A 357 12.70 12.04 22.31
CA ARG A 357 13.16 12.34 20.96
C ARG A 357 14.65 12.66 20.95
N GLN A 358 15.43 11.84 20.27
CA GLN A 358 16.85 12.08 20.03
C GLN A 358 17.03 13.14 18.92
N SER A 359 16.75 14.40 19.25
CA SER A 359 16.66 15.52 18.29
C SER A 359 17.88 15.70 17.39
N GLU A 360 19.07 15.30 17.83
CA GLU A 360 20.31 15.42 17.04
C GLU A 360 20.31 14.59 15.76
N ASN A 361 19.56 13.49 15.73
CA ASN A 361 19.49 12.56 14.61
C ASN A 361 18.30 12.80 13.68
N TYR A 362 17.29 13.52 14.13
CA TYR A 362 16.04 13.69 13.41
C TYR A 362 15.93 15.07 12.77
N ASP A 363 15.64 15.10 11.46
CA ASP A 363 15.33 16.31 10.67
C ASP A 363 14.04 16.09 9.85
N ASN A 364 13.06 15.46 10.49
CA ASN A 364 11.70 15.28 10.01
C ASN A 364 10.73 16.19 10.78
N LYS A 365 9.58 16.42 10.20
CA LYS A 365 8.50 17.18 10.84
C LYS A 365 7.99 16.46 12.09
N ILE A 366 7.69 17.23 13.12
CA ILE A 366 6.84 16.79 14.22
C ILE A 366 5.40 16.81 13.70
N ILE A 367 4.70 15.71 13.85
CA ILE A 367 3.37 15.48 13.27
C ILE A 367 2.29 15.14 14.29
N TYR A 368 2.67 14.89 15.55
CA TYR A 368 1.74 14.68 16.64
C TYR A 368 2.01 15.63 17.80
N ASP A 369 0.96 16.30 18.23
CA ASP A 369 0.89 16.90 19.57
C ASP A 369 0.24 15.88 20.52
N ILE A 370 1.05 15.21 21.33
CA ILE A 370 0.56 14.15 22.23
C ILE A 370 -0.27 14.67 23.40
N GLU A 371 -0.31 15.98 23.65
CA GLU A 371 -1.23 16.61 24.62
C GLU A 371 -2.61 16.81 24.01
N ASN A 372 -2.74 16.76 22.66
CA ASN A 372 -3.98 16.76 21.94
C ASN A 372 -4.50 15.32 21.78
N ILE A 373 -5.74 15.07 22.24
CA ILE A 373 -6.35 13.74 22.23
C ILE A 373 -6.51 13.17 20.81
N GLU A 374 -6.81 14.01 19.82
CA GLU A 374 -7.03 13.55 18.44
C GLU A 374 -5.72 13.16 17.78
N ASP A 375 -4.64 13.94 17.96
CA ASP A 375 -3.30 13.61 17.49
C ASP A 375 -2.75 12.36 18.18
N TYR A 376 -3.01 12.21 19.47
CA TYR A 376 -2.64 11.02 20.21
C TYR A 376 -3.38 9.77 19.68
N LYS A 377 -4.70 9.83 19.46
CA LYS A 377 -5.46 8.73 18.86
C LYS A 377 -4.97 8.40 17.45
N ARG A 378 -4.68 9.44 16.64
CA ARG A 378 -4.10 9.28 15.31
C ARG A 378 -2.77 8.54 15.36
N SER A 379 -1.88 8.91 16.30
CA SER A 379 -0.59 8.25 16.45
C SER A 379 -0.73 6.75 16.74
N ILE A 380 -1.74 6.34 17.52
CA ILE A 380 -2.03 4.93 17.80
C ILE A 380 -2.51 4.20 16.53
N ILE A 381 -3.42 4.81 15.76
CA ILE A 381 -3.94 4.24 14.52
C ILE A 381 -2.80 4.03 13.51
N GLU A 382 -1.96 5.04 13.32
CA GLU A 382 -0.82 4.97 12.40
C GLU A 382 0.26 3.98 12.90
N TYR A 383 0.51 3.88 14.21
CA TYR A 383 1.39 2.88 14.81
C TYR A 383 0.89 1.44 14.52
N ILE A 384 -0.40 1.17 14.78
CA ILE A 384 -1.01 -0.14 14.49
C ILE A 384 -0.95 -0.43 12.99
N SER A 385 -1.25 0.53 12.12
CA SER A 385 -1.22 0.35 10.67
C SER A 385 0.17 -0.04 10.14
N GLY A 386 1.22 0.44 10.81
CA GLY A 386 2.61 0.12 10.50
C GLY A 386 3.08 -1.25 10.94
N MET A 387 2.33 -1.95 11.81
CA MET A 387 2.73 -3.28 12.30
C MET A 387 2.69 -4.34 11.19
N THR A 388 3.46 -5.40 11.37
CA THR A 388 3.32 -6.65 10.60
C THR A 388 2.37 -7.61 11.31
N ASP A 389 1.86 -8.61 10.60
CA ASP A 389 0.96 -9.62 11.15
C ASP A 389 1.59 -10.38 12.33
N ASN A 390 2.87 -10.73 12.19
CA ASN A 390 3.60 -11.42 13.26
C ASN A 390 3.90 -10.49 14.45
N TYR A 391 4.20 -9.22 14.18
CA TYR A 391 4.51 -8.27 15.23
C TYR A 391 3.27 -7.97 16.09
N ILE A 392 2.14 -7.65 15.47
CA ILE A 392 0.91 -7.34 16.21
C ILE A 392 0.43 -8.55 17.03
N ARG A 393 0.58 -9.77 16.50
CA ARG A 393 0.27 -11.01 17.22
C ARG A 393 1.20 -11.20 18.43
N ARG A 394 2.49 -10.92 18.28
CA ARG A 394 3.46 -11.03 19.39
C ARG A 394 3.12 -10.06 20.51
N ILE A 395 2.82 -8.81 20.16
CA ILE A 395 2.37 -7.79 21.13
C ILE A 395 1.11 -8.27 21.86
N TYR A 396 0.12 -8.75 21.13
CA TYR A 396 -1.13 -9.22 21.72
C TYR A 396 -0.91 -10.45 22.65
N ASN A 397 -0.07 -11.38 22.25
CA ASN A 397 0.26 -12.54 23.11
C ASN A 397 0.96 -12.09 24.41
N GLY A 398 1.79 -11.06 24.36
CA GLY A 398 2.37 -10.44 25.55
C GLY A 398 1.33 -9.78 26.47
N ILE A 399 0.22 -9.28 25.89
CA ILE A 399 -0.88 -8.67 26.66
C ILE A 399 -1.68 -9.74 27.41
N VAL A 400 -2.02 -10.85 26.75
CA VAL A 400 -2.89 -11.90 27.35
C VAL A 400 -2.13 -12.95 28.16
N GLY A 401 -0.82 -13.02 28.02
CA GLY A 401 0.06 -13.95 28.75
C GLY A 401 0.78 -13.36 29.95
N SER A 402 0.51 -12.07 30.26
CA SER A 402 1.12 -11.33 31.38
C SER A 402 0.36 -11.51 32.70
#